data_489bd0f6c13dfeff1a082a120464a282
#
_entry.id   489bd0f6c13dfeff1a082a120464a282
#
_cell.length_a   1.000
_cell.length_b   1.000
_cell.length_c   1.000
_cell.angle_alpha   90.00
_cell.angle_beta   90.00
_cell.angle_gamma   90.00
#
_symmetry.space_group_name_H-M   'P 1'
#
loop_
_entity.id
_entity.type
_entity.pdbx_description
1 polymer ?
#
loop_
_entity_poly.entity_id
_entity_poly.type
_entity_poly.pdbx_seq_one_letter_code
_entity_poly.pdbx_strand_id
1 'polypeptide(L)'
;MLRAFLPFFILCLSHFGFSQSRFTLNGYVRDSITGESISGVSIKVNGGSSATISNAYGFYSITLPAGQYEFYISHVSYLSSTYSILLNQEASFNFSLSPRSAGMQEVVVFSKRRDQNVRSSQSGRMDLSIQQIKKVPAIFGEVDILKTFQLMPGVRNAGEGNTGFYVRGGGPDQNLILLDDAIVYNPGHLFGFFSVFNGDAIRNATLIKGGMPAQYGGRLSSVLDISMKEGNLYKNQFEGGIGLIASRFSAEGPIEKGISSFMISGRRTYIDALLKPFVSKESSFYGSGYYFYDLNAKFNHRFSKKDRLFVSSYFGRDVFDFANSKRSFSTSVPWGNATGSIRWNHVFGPRLFSNTTIVVNDYRFQFNATQERFNISLRSGIRDVGIKSDFDFYPNAKHRIKTGVLVTHHRFLPNVFSGSQDSVQFKPNGQNEKYALEKAIYFQDDWQATEKLQFNLGIRWSQFTQLGPFTKYTTDVNGNRIDSIRYQKNRRVISYQGFEPRLSARYLFSDQFSFKSSISRNIQYIHLVSNAGSTLPTDLWVPSTYFVKPQVSWLATMGLFRNFADNQYETSIELYYKDMQQQIEYREGYTPSL
;
A
#
# COMPACT_ATOMS: atom_id res chain seq x y z
N MET A 1 -18.82 63.87 11.96
CA MET A 1 -18.49 62.41 11.80
C MET A 1 -17.01 62.09 11.69
N LEU A 2 -16.09 63.03 11.60
CA LEU A 2 -14.64 62.74 11.45
C LEU A 2 -13.87 62.53 12.77
N ARG A 3 -14.46 62.84 13.95
CA ARG A 3 -13.79 62.72 15.25
C ARG A 3 -13.98 61.34 15.92
N ALA A 4 -14.83 60.46 15.44
CA ALA A 4 -15.07 59.14 16.00
C ALA A 4 -14.24 58.01 15.34
N PHE A 5 -13.58 58.25 14.19
CA PHE A 5 -12.76 57.27 13.47
C PHE A 5 -11.29 57.23 13.94
N LEU A 6 -10.80 58.27 14.58
CA LEU A 6 -9.41 58.38 15.02
C LEU A 6 -9.03 57.36 16.13
N PRO A 7 -9.87 57.13 17.17
CA PRO A 7 -9.54 56.16 18.24
C PRO A 7 -9.64 54.69 17.74
N PHE A 8 -10.48 54.40 16.73
CA PHE A 8 -10.59 53.05 16.17
C PHE A 8 -9.37 52.66 15.33
N PHE A 9 -8.75 53.61 14.61
CA PHE A 9 -7.53 53.40 13.83
C PHE A 9 -6.29 53.27 14.72
N ILE A 10 -6.22 53.90 15.87
CA ILE A 10 -5.15 53.79 16.86
C ILE A 10 -5.24 52.45 17.60
N LEU A 11 -6.44 51.90 17.83
CA LEU A 11 -6.64 50.60 18.46
C LEU A 11 -6.20 49.43 17.53
N CYS A 12 -6.25 49.60 16.19
CA CYS A 12 -5.77 48.62 15.25
C CYS A 12 -4.23 48.60 15.06
N LEU A 13 -3.56 49.68 15.46
CA LEU A 13 -2.08 49.78 15.37
C LEU A 13 -1.32 49.23 16.59
N SER A 14 -2.01 48.92 17.69
CA SER A 14 -1.40 48.44 18.94
C SER A 14 -1.17 46.92 18.97
N HIS A 15 -1.43 46.17 17.86
CA HIS A 15 -1.18 44.74 17.77
C HIS A 15 0.07 44.40 16.93
N PHE A 16 1.05 45.28 16.83
CA PHE A 16 2.42 44.87 16.46
C PHE A 16 3.04 44.13 17.66
N GLY A 17 2.53 42.92 17.93
CA GLY A 17 3.17 42.00 18.83
C GLY A 17 4.57 41.68 18.25
N PHE A 18 5.60 41.82 19.07
CA PHE A 18 6.94 41.35 18.78
C PHE A 18 6.83 39.88 18.36
N SER A 19 6.86 39.60 17.05
CA SER A 19 6.91 38.24 16.53
C SER A 19 8.27 37.70 16.95
N GLN A 20 8.29 36.81 17.94
CA GLN A 20 9.50 36.06 18.25
C GLN A 20 10.00 35.36 16.98
N SER A 21 11.27 35.57 16.65
CA SER A 21 11.90 34.90 15.53
C SER A 21 11.70 33.38 15.65
N ARG A 22 11.11 32.75 14.64
CA ARG A 22 10.84 31.31 14.60
C ARG A 22 11.80 30.65 13.63
N PHE A 23 12.38 29.55 14.06
CA PHE A 23 13.31 28.76 13.27
C PHE A 23 12.80 27.33 13.11
N THR A 24 13.19 26.70 12.02
CA THR A 24 12.78 25.34 11.67
C THR A 24 13.94 24.39 11.89
N LEU A 25 13.70 23.35 12.70
CA LEU A 25 14.54 22.16 12.79
C LEU A 25 14.00 21.10 11.87
N ASN A 26 14.80 20.58 10.95
CA ASN A 26 14.43 19.51 10.04
C ASN A 26 15.52 18.43 9.97
N GLY A 27 15.18 17.27 9.41
CA GLY A 27 16.15 16.19 9.22
C GLY A 27 15.47 14.85 9.06
N TYR A 28 16.24 13.80 9.26
CA TYR A 28 15.76 12.42 9.17
C TYR A 28 15.90 11.70 10.52
N VAL A 29 14.97 10.78 10.78
CA VAL A 29 15.14 9.82 11.88
C VAL A 29 15.60 8.50 11.29
N ARG A 30 16.70 7.94 11.85
CA ARG A 30 17.36 6.75 11.33
C ARG A 30 17.57 5.69 12.40
N ASP A 31 17.62 4.45 11.95
CA ASP A 31 18.10 3.32 12.73
C ASP A 31 19.62 3.44 12.97
N SER A 32 20.05 3.32 14.23
CA SER A 32 21.47 3.48 14.60
C SER A 32 22.35 2.32 14.10
N ILE A 33 21.77 1.14 13.85
CA ILE A 33 22.49 -0.08 13.45
C ILE A 33 22.55 -0.19 11.93
N THR A 34 21.41 0.05 11.25
CA THR A 34 21.30 -0.15 9.79
C THR A 34 21.44 1.14 8.99
N GLY A 35 21.17 2.31 9.62
CA GLY A 35 21.10 3.60 8.94
C GLY A 35 19.82 3.83 8.15
N GLU A 36 18.90 2.86 8.13
CA GLU A 36 17.61 2.97 7.46
C GLU A 36 16.74 4.09 8.04
N SER A 37 15.94 4.73 7.21
CA SER A 37 15.03 5.78 7.64
C SER A 37 13.84 5.20 8.41
N ILE A 38 13.45 5.81 9.53
CA ILE A 38 12.34 5.36 10.37
C ILE A 38 11.12 6.28 10.17
N SER A 39 10.03 5.72 9.67
CA SER A 39 8.74 6.41 9.51
C SER A 39 7.93 6.43 10.81
N GLY A 40 7.05 7.43 10.98
CA GLY A 40 6.11 7.47 12.08
C GLY A 40 6.72 7.73 13.47
N VAL A 41 7.97 8.18 13.53
CA VAL A 41 8.63 8.55 14.79
C VAL A 41 8.03 9.83 15.35
N SER A 42 7.69 9.81 16.64
CA SER A 42 7.27 11.00 17.37
C SER A 42 8.46 11.81 17.82
N ILE A 43 8.39 13.08 17.57
CA ILE A 43 9.34 14.08 18.01
C ILE A 43 8.56 15.11 18.82
N LYS A 44 8.70 15.09 20.15
CA LYS A 44 8.01 15.98 21.08
C LYS A 44 9.00 16.91 21.74
N VAL A 45 8.60 18.15 21.97
CA VAL A 45 9.35 19.10 22.80
C VAL A 45 8.95 18.86 24.26
N ASN A 46 9.92 18.57 25.12
CA ASN A 46 9.68 18.42 26.57
C ASN A 46 9.19 19.74 27.17
N GLY A 47 8.18 19.65 28.04
CA GLY A 47 7.59 20.83 28.68
C GLY A 47 6.74 21.71 27.77
N GLY A 48 6.55 21.33 26.48
CA GLY A 48 5.75 22.05 25.50
C GLY A 48 4.69 21.19 24.81
N SER A 49 3.73 21.86 24.18
CA SER A 49 2.67 21.20 23.38
C SER A 49 3.10 20.87 21.95
N SER A 50 4.28 21.34 21.52
CA SER A 50 4.74 21.18 20.13
C SER A 50 5.29 19.78 19.88
N ALA A 51 4.80 19.16 18.82
CA ALA A 51 5.26 17.85 18.37
C ALA A 51 5.16 17.74 16.84
N THR A 52 5.98 16.88 16.25
CA THR A 52 5.88 16.47 14.86
C THR A 52 6.08 14.96 14.72
N ILE A 53 5.79 14.41 13.54
CA ILE A 53 5.94 12.99 13.26
C ILE A 53 6.72 12.85 11.97
N SER A 54 7.74 11.96 11.93
CA SER A 54 8.46 11.68 10.69
C SER A 54 7.52 11.10 9.63
N ASN A 55 7.70 11.54 8.38
CA ASN A 55 6.90 11.03 7.25
C ASN A 55 7.28 9.58 6.89
N ALA A 56 6.67 9.02 5.83
CA ALA A 56 6.94 7.64 5.37
C ALA A 56 8.42 7.39 5.03
N TYR A 57 9.19 8.45 4.80
CA TYR A 57 10.61 8.39 4.40
C TYR A 57 11.56 8.81 5.53
N GLY A 58 11.03 8.94 6.75
CA GLY A 58 11.79 9.33 7.93
C GLY A 58 12.09 10.83 8.05
N PHE A 59 11.67 11.68 7.10
CA PHE A 59 11.86 13.11 7.16
C PHE A 59 10.91 13.74 8.18
N TYR A 60 11.40 14.73 8.94
CA TYR A 60 10.61 15.53 9.86
C TYR A 60 10.94 17.03 9.73
N SER A 61 10.01 17.86 10.13
CA SER A 61 10.18 19.31 10.23
C SER A 61 9.34 19.84 11.39
N ILE A 62 9.93 20.74 12.20
CA ILE A 62 9.24 21.42 13.29
C ILE A 62 9.73 22.86 13.40
N THR A 63 8.80 23.82 13.45
CA THR A 63 9.11 25.26 13.56
C THR A 63 8.77 25.77 14.96
N LEU A 64 9.75 26.32 15.67
CA LEU A 64 9.65 26.78 17.05
C LEU A 64 10.23 28.19 17.18
N PRO A 65 9.86 28.98 18.22
CA PRO A 65 10.58 30.19 18.58
C PRO A 65 12.07 29.93 18.84
N ALA A 66 12.91 30.98 18.83
CA ALA A 66 14.30 30.86 19.26
C ALA A 66 14.35 30.39 20.73
N GLY A 67 15.20 29.42 21.04
CA GLY A 67 15.34 28.88 22.39
C GLY A 67 16.12 27.57 22.46
N GLN A 68 16.39 27.14 23.67
CA GLN A 68 16.95 25.82 23.94
C GLN A 68 15.80 24.85 24.19
N TYR A 69 15.83 23.70 23.47
CA TYR A 69 14.78 22.70 23.53
C TYR A 69 15.34 21.33 23.82
N GLU A 70 14.60 20.58 24.60
CA GLU A 70 14.83 19.16 24.81
C GLU A 70 13.79 18.39 24.00
N PHE A 71 14.25 17.60 23.03
CA PHE A 71 13.40 16.79 22.14
C PHE A 71 13.36 15.35 22.64
N TYR A 72 12.18 14.86 22.95
CA TYR A 72 11.92 13.46 23.25
C TYR A 72 11.50 12.73 21.96
N ILE A 73 12.32 11.77 21.53
CA ILE A 73 12.13 11.01 20.30
C ILE A 73 11.70 9.60 20.65
N SER A 74 10.57 9.16 20.14
CA SER A 74 10.02 7.83 20.47
C SER A 74 9.39 7.13 19.28
N HIS A 75 9.61 5.82 19.24
CA HIS A 75 8.99 4.90 18.29
C HIS A 75 8.82 3.52 18.94
N VAL A 76 7.78 2.78 18.55
CA VAL A 76 7.39 1.52 19.17
C VAL A 76 8.48 0.45 19.17
N SER A 77 9.18 0.31 18.03
CA SER A 77 10.22 -0.71 17.82
C SER A 77 11.61 -0.27 18.26
N TYR A 78 11.74 0.93 18.83
CA TYR A 78 13.04 1.55 19.16
C TYR A 78 13.06 2.04 20.61
N LEU A 79 14.25 2.14 21.17
CA LEU A 79 14.47 2.79 22.46
C LEU A 79 14.27 4.30 22.27
N SER A 80 13.55 4.92 23.21
CA SER A 80 13.36 6.37 23.21
C SER A 80 14.68 7.08 23.54
N SER A 81 14.89 8.24 22.95
CA SER A 81 16.09 9.04 23.15
C SER A 81 15.70 10.51 23.33
N THR A 82 16.51 11.24 24.11
CA THR A 82 16.34 12.66 24.35
C THR A 82 17.56 13.42 23.79
N TYR A 83 17.30 14.55 23.12
CA TYR A 83 18.32 15.40 22.53
C TYR A 83 18.09 16.85 22.94
N SER A 84 19.15 17.53 23.40
CA SER A 84 19.11 18.97 23.73
C SER A 84 19.68 19.76 22.54
N ILE A 85 18.88 20.68 21.99
CA ILE A 85 19.26 21.47 20.80
C ILE A 85 18.96 22.95 21.05
N LEU A 86 19.93 23.82 20.81
CA LEU A 86 19.77 25.26 20.76
C LEU A 86 19.30 25.66 19.36
N LEU A 87 18.09 26.20 19.26
CA LEU A 87 17.47 26.64 18.00
C LEU A 87 17.47 28.18 17.94
N ASN A 88 18.51 28.76 17.35
CA ASN A 88 18.67 30.20 17.13
C ASN A 88 18.79 30.59 15.65
N GLN A 89 18.74 29.59 14.76
CA GLN A 89 18.72 29.69 13.30
C GLN A 89 18.07 28.45 12.70
N GLU A 90 17.80 28.45 11.39
CA GLU A 90 17.38 27.26 10.67
C GLU A 90 18.45 26.17 10.81
N ALA A 91 18.05 24.96 11.24
CA ALA A 91 18.97 23.86 11.53
C ALA A 91 18.51 22.54 10.92
N SER A 92 19.49 21.73 10.50
CA SER A 92 19.22 20.35 10.06
C SER A 92 19.93 19.38 11.01
N PHE A 93 19.17 18.47 11.62
CA PHE A 93 19.67 17.48 12.55
C PHE A 93 19.05 16.11 12.28
N ASN A 94 19.86 15.06 12.24
CA ASN A 94 19.37 13.70 12.08
C ASN A 94 19.32 12.99 13.44
N PHE A 95 18.15 12.54 13.84
CA PHE A 95 18.00 11.71 15.03
C PHE A 95 18.34 10.26 14.73
N SER A 96 18.98 9.59 15.68
CA SER A 96 19.33 8.17 15.59
C SER A 96 18.65 7.41 16.73
N LEU A 97 17.96 6.32 16.43
CA LEU A 97 17.30 5.48 17.41
C LEU A 97 17.86 4.05 17.37
N SER A 98 18.12 3.50 18.54
CA SER A 98 18.57 2.12 18.65
C SER A 98 17.36 1.16 18.69
N PRO A 99 17.38 0.08 17.89
CA PRO A 99 16.34 -0.95 17.96
C PRO A 99 16.21 -1.52 19.37
N ARG A 100 14.99 -1.81 19.77
CA ARG A 100 14.74 -2.52 21.03
C ARG A 100 15.05 -3.99 20.80
N SER A 101 16.18 -4.48 21.35
CA SER A 101 16.57 -5.88 21.22
C SER A 101 15.57 -6.80 21.94
N ALA A 102 15.33 -7.99 21.37
CA ALA A 102 14.41 -8.99 21.91
C ALA A 102 14.85 -9.64 23.24
N GLY A 103 16.04 -9.29 23.76
CA GLY A 103 16.65 -9.88 24.96
C GLY A 103 16.34 -9.18 26.29
N MET A 104 15.59 -8.08 26.30
CA MET A 104 15.19 -7.41 27.54
C MET A 104 13.70 -7.58 27.76
N GLN A 105 13.37 -8.52 28.64
CA GLN A 105 12.06 -8.84 29.23
C GLN A 105 10.94 -9.14 28.22
N GLU A 106 10.49 -10.36 28.32
CA GLU A 106 9.30 -10.93 27.72
C GLU A 106 8.06 -10.13 28.10
N VAL A 107 7.66 -9.22 27.25
CA VAL A 107 6.28 -8.76 27.19
C VAL A 107 5.83 -8.92 25.75
N VAL A 108 5.10 -9.99 25.51
CA VAL A 108 4.32 -10.18 24.29
C VAL A 108 3.23 -9.11 24.30
N VAL A 109 3.53 -7.95 23.73
CA VAL A 109 2.52 -6.94 23.45
C VAL A 109 2.65 -6.61 21.98
N PHE A 110 1.55 -6.65 21.26
CA PHE A 110 1.39 -5.93 20.00
C PHE A 110 1.65 -4.45 20.30
N SER A 111 2.91 -4.08 20.28
CA SER A 111 3.36 -2.80 20.81
C SER A 111 3.16 -1.73 19.74
N LYS A 112 1.94 -1.23 19.63
CA LYS A 112 1.69 0.12 19.16
C LYS A 112 2.47 1.08 20.06
N ARG A 113 2.84 2.24 19.53
CA ARG A 113 3.22 3.39 20.36
C ARG A 113 2.27 3.44 21.55
N ARG A 114 2.78 3.44 22.77
CA ARG A 114 1.95 3.34 23.99
C ARG A 114 0.77 4.33 24.06
N ASP A 115 0.77 5.40 23.25
CA ASP A 115 -0.29 6.38 23.15
C ASP A 115 -0.94 6.50 21.74
N GLN A 116 -0.50 5.72 20.75
CA GLN A 116 -0.99 5.81 19.35
C GLN A 116 -2.46 5.44 19.25
N ASN A 117 -2.90 4.46 20.04
CA ASN A 117 -4.31 4.09 20.14
C ASN A 117 -5.20 5.30 20.45
N VAL A 118 -4.76 6.22 21.29
CA VAL A 118 -5.51 7.41 21.72
C VAL A 118 -5.17 8.63 20.88
N ARG A 119 -3.89 8.86 20.56
CA ARG A 119 -3.41 10.14 19.97
C ARG A 119 -3.46 10.23 18.44
N SER A 120 -3.49 9.12 17.71
CA SER A 120 -3.65 9.15 16.24
C SER A 120 -4.99 9.76 15.85
N SER A 121 -5.05 10.65 14.85
CA SER A 121 -6.31 11.17 14.30
C SER A 121 -7.02 10.14 13.40
N GLN A 122 -6.31 9.15 12.91
CA GLN A 122 -6.87 8.09 12.07
C GLN A 122 -7.42 6.96 12.94
N SER A 123 -8.72 6.66 12.80
CA SER A 123 -9.31 5.43 13.31
C SER A 123 -8.94 4.27 12.39
N GLY A 124 -8.66 3.09 12.99
CA GLY A 124 -8.45 1.87 12.21
C GLY A 124 -7.11 1.78 11.47
N ARG A 125 -6.10 2.61 11.79
CA ARG A 125 -4.72 2.44 11.32
C ARG A 125 -3.98 1.44 12.21
N MET A 126 -3.29 0.50 11.57
CA MET A 126 -2.50 -0.53 12.23
C MET A 126 -1.14 -0.64 11.56
N ASP A 127 -0.07 -0.34 12.30
CA ASP A 127 1.31 -0.44 11.84
C ASP A 127 1.96 -1.68 12.49
N LEU A 128 2.49 -2.58 11.69
CA LEU A 128 3.19 -3.78 12.14
C LEU A 128 4.61 -3.79 11.59
N SER A 129 5.59 -3.89 12.48
CA SER A 129 6.97 -4.15 12.09
C SER A 129 7.16 -5.63 11.76
N ILE A 130 8.17 -5.95 10.95
CA ILE A 130 8.47 -7.34 10.62
C ILE A 130 8.82 -8.16 11.87
N GLN A 131 9.42 -7.55 12.90
CA GLN A 131 9.74 -8.23 14.16
C GLN A 131 8.47 -8.67 14.91
N GLN A 132 7.38 -7.89 14.82
CA GLN A 132 6.09 -8.27 15.39
C GLN A 132 5.42 -9.38 14.58
N ILE A 133 5.49 -9.30 13.25
CA ILE A 133 4.93 -10.31 12.36
C ILE A 133 5.65 -11.65 12.53
N LYS A 134 6.97 -11.66 12.67
CA LYS A 134 7.78 -12.88 12.92
C LYS A 134 7.46 -13.57 14.26
N LYS A 135 6.77 -12.92 15.21
CA LYS A 135 6.31 -13.51 16.48
C LYS A 135 4.99 -14.28 16.38
N VAL A 136 4.23 -14.06 15.29
CA VAL A 136 2.99 -14.80 15.05
C VAL A 136 3.34 -16.21 14.56
N PRO A 137 2.61 -17.26 15.01
CA PRO A 137 2.86 -18.63 14.56
C PRO A 137 2.85 -18.72 13.03
N ALA A 138 3.90 -19.30 12.50
CA ALA A 138 4.12 -19.46 11.06
C ALA A 138 3.59 -20.81 10.57
N ILE A 139 2.84 -20.82 9.46
CA ILE A 139 2.35 -22.05 8.85
C ILE A 139 3.50 -22.66 8.04
N PHE A 140 3.87 -23.90 8.36
CA PHE A 140 5.02 -24.61 7.77
C PHE A 140 6.35 -23.86 7.84
N GLY A 141 6.51 -22.95 8.83
CA GLY A 141 7.71 -22.14 9.00
C GLY A 141 7.76 -20.87 8.12
N GLU A 142 6.72 -20.58 7.36
CA GLU A 142 6.62 -19.38 6.52
C GLU A 142 5.89 -18.25 7.25
N VAL A 143 6.59 -17.11 7.41
CA VAL A 143 6.06 -15.88 8.00
C VAL A 143 5.16 -15.20 6.96
N ASP A 144 3.87 -15.02 7.30
CA ASP A 144 2.88 -14.47 6.39
C ASP A 144 2.28 -13.17 6.91
N ILE A 145 2.50 -12.09 6.16
CA ILE A 145 2.05 -10.74 6.49
C ILE A 145 0.52 -10.65 6.41
N LEU A 146 -0.08 -11.19 5.34
CA LEU A 146 -1.53 -11.10 5.14
C LEU A 146 -2.28 -11.92 6.18
N LYS A 147 -1.79 -13.12 6.51
CA LYS A 147 -2.35 -13.95 7.58
C LYS A 147 -2.30 -13.25 8.94
N THR A 148 -1.21 -12.51 9.20
CA THR A 148 -1.11 -11.71 10.42
C THR A 148 -2.18 -10.62 10.49
N PHE A 149 -2.45 -9.92 9.38
CA PHE A 149 -3.52 -8.91 9.35
C PHE A 149 -4.93 -9.52 9.43
N GLN A 150 -5.13 -10.74 8.94
CA GLN A 150 -6.41 -11.45 9.07
C GLN A 150 -6.80 -11.75 10.53
N LEU A 151 -5.83 -11.78 11.45
CA LEU A 151 -6.07 -11.92 12.90
C LEU A 151 -6.52 -10.61 13.57
N MET A 152 -6.51 -9.49 12.85
CA MET A 152 -6.76 -8.18 13.44
C MET A 152 -8.26 -7.85 13.47
N PRO A 153 -8.75 -7.11 14.50
CA PRO A 153 -10.14 -6.70 14.60
C PRO A 153 -10.62 -5.96 13.34
N GLY A 154 -11.81 -6.31 12.84
CA GLY A 154 -12.42 -5.69 11.65
C GLY A 154 -11.80 -6.15 10.31
N VAL A 155 -10.98 -7.19 10.34
CA VAL A 155 -10.49 -7.92 9.16
C VAL A 155 -11.02 -9.35 9.23
N ARG A 156 -11.54 -9.87 8.12
CA ARG A 156 -12.03 -11.24 8.00
C ARG A 156 -11.33 -11.90 6.81
N ASN A 157 -10.90 -13.14 6.97
CA ASN A 157 -10.37 -13.92 5.86
C ASN A 157 -11.45 -14.21 4.79
N ALA A 158 -11.02 -14.38 3.56
CA ALA A 158 -11.90 -14.71 2.42
C ALA A 158 -12.13 -16.23 2.27
N GLY A 159 -11.92 -16.98 3.31
CA GLY A 159 -12.02 -18.45 3.36
C GLY A 159 -10.78 -19.06 3.98
N GLU A 160 -10.88 -20.30 4.48
CA GLU A 160 -9.76 -21.01 5.06
C GLU A 160 -8.64 -21.19 4.04
N GLY A 161 -7.41 -20.94 4.46
CA GLY A 161 -6.23 -21.05 3.59
C GLY A 161 -6.12 -19.94 2.52
N ASN A 162 -6.96 -18.91 2.49
CA ASN A 162 -6.89 -17.84 1.49
C ASN A 162 -6.22 -16.58 2.06
N THR A 163 -5.35 -15.93 1.27
CA THR A 163 -4.71 -14.64 1.61
C THR A 163 -5.62 -13.44 1.40
N GLY A 164 -6.70 -13.59 0.62
CA GLY A 164 -7.71 -12.55 0.46
C GLY A 164 -8.37 -12.21 1.79
N PHE A 165 -8.76 -10.97 1.98
CA PHE A 165 -9.39 -10.51 3.21
C PHE A 165 -10.44 -9.44 2.94
N TYR A 166 -11.46 -9.47 3.78
CA TYR A 166 -12.53 -8.48 3.84
C TYR A 166 -12.24 -7.46 4.93
N VAL A 167 -12.44 -6.20 4.65
CA VAL A 167 -12.32 -5.13 5.65
C VAL A 167 -13.61 -4.35 5.73
N ARG A 168 -14.25 -4.37 6.90
CA ARG A 168 -15.50 -3.63 7.13
C ARG A 168 -16.53 -3.86 6.01
N GLY A 169 -16.73 -5.12 5.64
CA GLY A 169 -17.70 -5.54 4.61
C GLY A 169 -17.23 -5.36 3.16
N GLY A 170 -16.09 -4.74 2.91
CA GLY A 170 -15.55 -4.63 1.55
C GLY A 170 -14.72 -5.84 1.16
N GLY A 171 -14.87 -6.29 -0.10
CA GLY A 171 -14.25 -7.48 -0.65
C GLY A 171 -12.75 -7.39 -0.87
N PRO A 172 -12.10 -8.50 -1.21
CA PRO A 172 -10.66 -8.55 -1.42
C PRO A 172 -10.14 -7.59 -2.49
N ASP A 173 -10.88 -7.41 -3.59
CA ASP A 173 -10.57 -6.49 -4.69
C ASP A 173 -10.72 -5.01 -4.33
N GLN A 174 -11.43 -4.73 -3.23
CA GLN A 174 -11.66 -3.38 -2.71
C GLN A 174 -10.56 -2.93 -1.75
N ASN A 175 -9.53 -3.73 -1.53
CA ASN A 175 -8.35 -3.38 -0.76
C ASN A 175 -7.21 -2.96 -1.70
N LEU A 176 -6.58 -1.82 -1.43
CA LEU A 176 -5.39 -1.37 -2.13
C LEU A 176 -4.17 -2.00 -1.47
N ILE A 177 -3.48 -2.88 -2.17
CA ILE A 177 -2.26 -3.53 -1.67
C ILE A 177 -1.07 -2.96 -2.42
N LEU A 178 -0.15 -2.32 -1.69
CA LEU A 178 1.02 -1.66 -2.21
C LEU A 178 2.30 -2.31 -1.68
N LEU A 179 3.30 -2.45 -2.54
CA LEU A 179 4.67 -2.78 -2.19
C LEU A 179 5.60 -1.68 -2.73
N ASP A 180 6.15 -0.85 -1.84
CA ASP A 180 6.95 0.33 -2.21
C ASP A 180 6.26 1.22 -3.28
N ASP A 181 4.99 1.61 -3.06
CA ASP A 181 4.09 2.38 -3.95
C ASP A 181 3.55 1.61 -5.18
N ALA A 182 4.07 0.44 -5.51
CA ALA A 182 3.60 -0.37 -6.64
C ALA A 182 2.39 -1.25 -6.24
N ILE A 183 1.36 -1.32 -7.07
CA ILE A 183 0.17 -2.12 -6.82
C ILE A 183 0.49 -3.60 -7.02
N VAL A 184 0.09 -4.45 -6.07
CA VAL A 184 0.12 -5.91 -6.18
C VAL A 184 -1.30 -6.41 -6.40
N TYR A 185 -1.59 -6.90 -7.61
CA TYR A 185 -2.95 -7.27 -8.01
C TYR A 185 -3.42 -8.61 -7.45
N ASN A 186 -2.58 -9.62 -7.44
CA ASN A 186 -2.85 -10.88 -6.77
C ASN A 186 -1.78 -11.09 -5.69
N PRO A 187 -2.13 -10.95 -4.41
CA PRO A 187 -1.17 -11.02 -3.32
C PRO A 187 -0.94 -12.45 -2.79
N GLY A 188 -1.42 -13.48 -3.48
CA GLY A 188 -1.38 -14.87 -3.01
C GLY A 188 -0.61 -15.83 -3.91
N HIS A 189 0.19 -16.69 -3.29
CA HIS A 189 0.75 -17.92 -3.86
C HIS A 189 -0.12 -19.12 -3.48
N LEU A 190 0.02 -20.23 -4.22
CA LEU A 190 -0.70 -21.50 -4.00
C LEU A 190 -2.20 -21.24 -3.87
N PHE A 191 -2.80 -20.59 -4.88
CA PHE A 191 -4.23 -20.23 -4.89
C PHE A 191 -4.67 -19.42 -3.65
N GLY A 192 -3.75 -18.64 -3.06
CA GLY A 192 -3.98 -17.81 -1.89
C GLY A 192 -3.54 -18.42 -0.56
N PHE A 193 -2.91 -19.58 -0.54
CA PHE A 193 -2.48 -20.21 0.71
C PHE A 193 -1.33 -19.47 1.40
N PHE A 194 -0.39 -18.88 0.65
CA PHE A 194 0.69 -18.03 1.16
C PHE A 194 0.62 -16.65 0.54
N SER A 195 1.11 -15.63 1.26
CA SER A 195 1.28 -14.30 0.66
C SER A 195 2.54 -14.23 -0.22
N VAL A 196 2.48 -13.34 -1.21
CA VAL A 196 3.63 -13.04 -2.07
C VAL A 196 4.73 -12.26 -1.35
N PHE A 197 4.50 -11.80 -0.13
CA PHE A 197 5.41 -10.95 0.61
C PHE A 197 6.39 -11.78 1.42
N ASN A 198 7.65 -11.82 0.97
CA ASN A 198 8.72 -12.48 1.71
C ASN A 198 9.10 -11.66 2.95
N GLY A 199 8.90 -12.21 4.15
CA GLY A 199 9.18 -11.53 5.42
C GLY A 199 10.62 -11.07 5.59
N ASP A 200 11.58 -11.68 4.90
CA ASP A 200 12.99 -11.27 5.00
C ASP A 200 13.30 -9.99 4.20
N ALA A 201 12.47 -9.69 3.18
CA ALA A 201 12.56 -8.46 2.38
C ALA A 201 11.79 -7.28 2.98
N ILE A 202 10.85 -7.53 3.91
CA ILE A 202 9.92 -6.51 4.40
C ILE A 202 10.44 -5.85 5.67
N ARG A 203 10.26 -4.53 5.77
CA ARG A 203 10.55 -3.72 6.95
C ARG A 203 9.32 -3.56 7.85
N ASN A 204 8.23 -3.08 7.27
CA ASN A 204 6.96 -2.83 7.96
C ASN A 204 5.78 -2.90 7.01
N ALA A 205 4.60 -3.09 7.57
CA ALA A 205 3.35 -3.04 6.85
C ALA A 205 2.32 -2.23 7.65
N THR A 206 1.56 -1.38 6.95
CA THR A 206 0.51 -0.53 7.51
C THR A 206 -0.82 -0.86 6.89
N LEU A 207 -1.80 -1.25 7.70
CA LEU A 207 -3.19 -1.43 7.28
C LEU A 207 -4.03 -0.23 7.72
N ILE A 208 -4.75 0.40 6.80
CA ILE A 208 -5.67 1.51 7.03
C ILE A 208 -7.09 1.05 6.70
N LYS A 209 -7.91 0.83 7.73
CA LYS A 209 -9.29 0.31 7.62
C LYS A 209 -10.37 1.41 7.56
N GLY A 210 -10.00 2.65 7.87
CA GLY A 210 -10.91 3.81 7.89
C GLY A 210 -10.16 5.12 7.97
N GLY A 211 -10.82 6.23 7.64
CA GLY A 211 -10.14 7.53 7.57
C GLY A 211 -8.99 7.51 6.56
N MET A 212 -9.20 6.88 5.40
CA MET A 212 -8.19 6.73 4.36
C MET A 212 -7.62 8.10 3.96
N PRO A 213 -6.29 8.34 4.04
CA PRO A 213 -5.68 9.59 3.61
C PRO A 213 -5.90 9.89 2.13
N ALA A 214 -5.96 11.18 1.76
CA ALA A 214 -6.29 11.62 0.40
C ALA A 214 -5.26 11.17 -0.67
N GLN A 215 -4.03 10.83 -0.25
CA GLN A 215 -2.98 10.30 -1.14
C GLN A 215 -3.32 8.93 -1.75
N TYR A 216 -4.18 8.15 -1.10
CA TYR A 216 -4.62 6.85 -1.59
C TYR A 216 -5.97 6.97 -2.28
N GLY A 217 -6.23 6.14 -3.28
CA GLY A 217 -7.51 6.09 -3.99
C GLY A 217 -7.63 4.85 -4.87
N GLY A 218 -8.71 4.76 -5.65
CA GLY A 218 -8.93 3.67 -6.58
C GLY A 218 -9.40 2.36 -5.96
N ARG A 219 -9.68 2.33 -4.63
CA ARG A 219 -10.25 1.19 -3.90
C ARG A 219 -11.24 1.67 -2.84
N LEU A 220 -12.22 0.83 -2.49
CA LEU A 220 -13.37 1.22 -1.66
C LEU A 220 -13.19 0.94 -0.17
N SER A 221 -12.27 0.02 0.22
CA SER A 221 -12.32 -0.56 1.56
C SER A 221 -11.11 -0.19 2.43
N SER A 222 -9.94 -0.63 2.07
CA SER A 222 -8.74 -0.43 2.89
C SER A 222 -7.50 -0.20 2.05
N VAL A 223 -6.43 0.20 2.71
CA VAL A 223 -5.08 0.26 2.13
C VAL A 223 -4.15 -0.58 2.99
N LEU A 224 -3.43 -1.48 2.36
CA LEU A 224 -2.30 -2.19 2.92
C LEU A 224 -1.03 -1.69 2.22
N ASP A 225 -0.26 -0.89 2.93
CA ASP A 225 0.98 -0.29 2.44
C ASP A 225 2.18 -1.02 3.06
N ILE A 226 2.95 -1.71 2.21
CA ILE A 226 4.08 -2.55 2.60
C ILE A 226 5.37 -1.92 2.10
N SER A 227 6.33 -1.74 3.00
CA SER A 227 7.63 -1.18 2.69
C SER A 227 8.72 -2.25 2.79
N MET A 228 9.56 -2.37 1.76
CA MET A 228 10.74 -3.23 1.79
C MET A 228 11.87 -2.59 2.60
N LYS A 229 12.78 -3.42 3.15
CA LYS A 229 14.04 -2.98 3.75
C LYS A 229 14.84 -2.14 2.74
N GLU A 230 15.58 -1.16 3.24
CA GLU A 230 16.45 -0.32 2.41
C GLU A 230 17.85 -0.94 2.24
N GLY A 231 18.18 -1.92 3.09
CA GLY A 231 19.50 -2.51 3.21
C GLY A 231 20.41 -1.76 4.20
N ASN A 232 21.28 -2.50 4.86
CA ASN A 232 22.18 -1.98 5.88
C ASN A 232 23.27 -1.07 5.27
N LEU A 233 23.38 0.18 5.73
CA LEU A 233 24.37 1.15 5.24
C LEU A 233 25.79 0.94 5.78
N TYR A 234 25.98 0.05 6.77
CA TYR A 234 27.23 -0.05 7.51
C TYR A 234 27.89 -1.42 7.45
N LYS A 235 27.08 -2.51 7.41
CA LYS A 235 27.56 -3.90 7.50
C LYS A 235 26.82 -4.79 6.52
N ASN A 236 27.53 -5.77 5.95
CA ASN A 236 26.91 -6.87 5.24
C ASN A 236 26.19 -7.80 6.21
N GLN A 237 24.98 -8.20 5.86
CA GLN A 237 24.17 -9.15 6.61
C GLN A 237 23.61 -10.18 5.65
N PHE A 238 23.58 -11.43 6.10
CA PHE A 238 23.03 -12.56 5.37
C PHE A 238 22.04 -13.28 6.27
N GLU A 239 20.87 -13.57 5.79
CA GLU A 239 19.85 -14.35 6.48
C GLU A 239 19.38 -15.45 5.54
N GLY A 240 19.23 -16.67 6.04
CA GLY A 240 18.73 -17.78 5.25
C GLY A 240 18.00 -18.78 6.09
N GLY A 241 17.14 -19.57 5.45
CA GLY A 241 16.39 -20.61 6.11
C GLY A 241 16.00 -21.71 5.13
N ILE A 242 16.08 -22.94 5.61
CA ILE A 242 15.56 -24.12 4.91
C ILE A 242 14.40 -24.63 5.76
N GLY A 243 13.19 -24.48 5.27
CA GLY A 243 11.96 -24.96 5.89
C GLY A 243 11.52 -26.30 5.32
N LEU A 244 10.38 -26.80 5.79
CA LEU A 244 9.81 -28.06 5.32
C LEU A 244 9.40 -28.01 3.82
N ILE A 245 8.91 -26.84 3.37
CA ILE A 245 8.32 -26.70 2.03
C ILE A 245 9.01 -25.64 1.17
N ALA A 246 9.81 -24.75 1.77
CA ALA A 246 10.45 -23.64 1.09
C ALA A 246 11.84 -23.34 1.63
N SER A 247 12.70 -22.81 0.80
CA SER A 247 13.97 -22.20 1.18
C SER A 247 13.95 -20.73 0.86
N ARG A 248 14.60 -19.94 1.72
CA ARG A 248 14.72 -18.49 1.55
C ARG A 248 16.15 -18.05 1.84
N PHE A 249 16.54 -16.96 1.20
CA PHE A 249 17.83 -16.33 1.39
C PHE A 249 17.68 -14.82 1.21
N SER A 250 18.37 -14.05 2.02
CA SER A 250 18.50 -12.62 1.85
C SER A 250 19.92 -12.14 2.12
N ALA A 251 20.33 -11.12 1.40
CA ALA A 251 21.61 -10.45 1.55
C ALA A 251 21.39 -8.96 1.50
N GLU A 252 21.98 -8.23 2.44
CA GLU A 252 21.93 -6.78 2.47
C GLU A 252 23.26 -6.20 2.93
N GLY A 253 23.59 -5.01 2.49
CA GLY A 253 24.83 -4.35 2.89
C GLY A 253 25.10 -3.04 2.18
N PRO A 254 26.19 -2.35 2.59
CA PRO A 254 26.62 -1.13 1.93
C PRO A 254 27.25 -1.44 0.57
N ILE A 255 26.94 -0.60 -0.43
CA ILE A 255 27.75 -0.46 -1.64
C ILE A 255 28.82 0.58 -1.35
N GLU A 256 28.41 1.72 -0.77
CA GLU A 256 29.27 2.74 -0.21
C GLU A 256 28.81 3.06 1.21
N LYS A 257 29.70 2.81 2.21
CA LYS A 257 29.34 2.94 3.63
C LYS A 257 28.73 4.29 3.97
N GLY A 258 27.57 4.26 4.58
CA GLY A 258 26.82 5.45 5.00
C GLY A 258 26.15 6.23 3.86
N ILE A 259 26.32 5.86 2.59
CA ILE A 259 25.81 6.57 1.42
C ILE A 259 24.83 5.72 0.63
N SER A 260 25.21 4.49 0.27
CA SER A 260 24.36 3.60 -0.52
C SER A 260 24.33 2.18 0.02
N SER A 261 23.20 1.51 -0.14
CA SER A 261 23.01 0.12 0.26
C SER A 261 22.14 -0.64 -0.73
N PHE A 262 22.24 -1.95 -0.63
CA PHE A 262 21.39 -2.89 -1.36
C PHE A 262 20.73 -3.89 -0.41
N MET A 263 19.61 -4.44 -0.84
CA MET A 263 18.94 -5.60 -0.28
C MET A 263 18.46 -6.48 -1.42
N ILE A 264 18.78 -7.77 -1.36
CA ILE A 264 18.30 -8.80 -2.29
C ILE A 264 17.76 -9.93 -1.44
N SER A 265 16.59 -10.46 -1.81
CA SER A 265 15.98 -11.60 -1.14
C SER A 265 15.32 -12.51 -2.15
N GLY A 266 15.43 -13.82 -1.95
CA GLY A 266 14.80 -14.85 -2.76
C GLY A 266 14.15 -15.91 -1.88
N ARG A 267 13.04 -16.47 -2.38
CA ARG A 267 12.33 -17.60 -1.77
C ARG A 267 11.85 -18.53 -2.88
N ARG A 268 11.93 -19.84 -2.65
CA ARG A 268 11.36 -20.87 -3.55
C ARG A 268 10.78 -22.02 -2.72
N THR A 269 9.60 -22.48 -3.12
CA THR A 269 9.05 -23.76 -2.64
C THR A 269 9.59 -24.90 -3.51
N TYR A 270 9.68 -26.09 -2.91
CA TYR A 270 10.21 -27.30 -3.57
C TYR A 270 9.37 -28.55 -3.31
N ILE A 271 8.06 -28.37 -3.07
CA ILE A 271 7.11 -29.50 -2.91
C ILE A 271 7.13 -30.39 -4.16
N ASP A 272 7.25 -29.77 -5.34
CA ASP A 272 7.42 -30.46 -6.63
C ASP A 272 8.60 -31.46 -6.62
N ALA A 273 9.73 -31.04 -6.09
CA ALA A 273 10.93 -31.86 -5.98
C ALA A 273 10.84 -32.93 -4.88
N LEU A 274 10.25 -32.57 -3.72
CA LEU A 274 10.12 -33.48 -2.58
C LEU A 274 9.14 -34.63 -2.83
N LEU A 275 8.04 -34.37 -3.54
CA LEU A 275 7.03 -35.39 -3.82
C LEU A 275 7.43 -36.32 -4.96
N LYS A 276 8.28 -35.88 -5.88
CA LYS A 276 8.68 -36.64 -7.06
C LYS A 276 9.21 -38.06 -6.79
N PRO A 277 10.04 -38.33 -5.77
CA PRO A 277 10.50 -39.69 -5.45
C PRO A 277 9.40 -40.62 -4.95
N PHE A 278 8.29 -40.08 -4.41
CA PHE A 278 7.18 -40.84 -3.83
C PHE A 278 6.06 -41.11 -4.82
N VAL A 279 6.09 -40.48 -6.01
CA VAL A 279 5.09 -40.69 -7.06
C VAL A 279 5.62 -41.71 -8.03
N SER A 280 4.95 -42.87 -8.13
CA SER A 280 5.31 -43.92 -9.10
C SER A 280 5.28 -43.38 -10.54
N LYS A 281 6.25 -43.79 -11.35
CA LYS A 281 6.29 -43.45 -12.80
C LYS A 281 5.06 -43.95 -13.56
N GLU A 282 4.40 -44.97 -13.03
CA GLU A 282 3.16 -45.54 -13.57
C GLU A 282 1.90 -44.79 -13.13
N SER A 283 2.03 -43.90 -12.16
CA SER A 283 0.93 -43.07 -11.69
C SER A 283 0.45 -42.12 -12.81
N SER A 284 -0.86 -41.95 -12.92
CA SER A 284 -1.46 -40.97 -13.81
C SER A 284 -1.06 -39.53 -13.51
N PHE A 285 -0.56 -39.27 -12.31
CA PHE A 285 -0.15 -37.95 -11.82
C PHE A 285 1.36 -37.74 -11.90
N TYR A 286 2.12 -38.68 -12.50
CA TYR A 286 3.56 -38.50 -12.63
C TYR A 286 3.88 -37.31 -13.54
N GLY A 287 4.71 -36.39 -13.04
CA GLY A 287 5.01 -35.13 -13.70
C GLY A 287 4.11 -33.95 -13.29
N SER A 288 3.12 -34.21 -12.43
CA SER A 288 2.35 -33.11 -11.81
C SER A 288 3.14 -32.50 -10.66
N GLY A 289 2.98 -31.20 -10.46
CA GLY A 289 3.66 -30.50 -9.38
C GLY A 289 3.21 -29.06 -9.22
N TYR A 290 3.63 -28.46 -8.13
CA TYR A 290 3.42 -27.05 -7.86
C TYR A 290 4.66 -26.46 -7.20
N TYR A 291 5.06 -25.30 -7.65
CA TYR A 291 6.07 -24.48 -6.99
C TYR A 291 5.81 -22.99 -7.23
N PHE A 292 6.35 -22.17 -6.34
CA PHE A 292 6.47 -20.75 -6.56
C PHE A 292 7.86 -20.25 -6.19
N TYR A 293 8.20 -19.08 -6.67
CA TYR A 293 9.41 -18.37 -6.29
C TYR A 293 9.20 -16.87 -6.30
N ASP A 294 9.93 -16.20 -5.39
CA ASP A 294 9.95 -14.76 -5.21
C ASP A 294 11.37 -14.23 -5.28
N LEU A 295 11.52 -13.09 -5.91
CA LEU A 295 12.73 -12.28 -5.88
C LEU A 295 12.38 -10.85 -5.53
N ASN A 296 13.09 -10.31 -4.55
CA ASN A 296 12.99 -8.91 -4.14
C ASN A 296 14.37 -8.28 -4.24
N ALA A 297 14.45 -7.06 -4.76
CA ALA A 297 15.67 -6.29 -4.75
C ALA A 297 15.36 -4.82 -4.50
N LYS A 298 16.16 -4.19 -3.65
CA LYS A 298 16.10 -2.76 -3.40
C LYS A 298 17.50 -2.17 -3.33
N PHE A 299 17.66 -1.06 -3.97
CA PHE A 299 18.87 -0.25 -3.97
C PHE A 299 18.53 1.15 -3.52
N ASN A 300 19.41 1.79 -2.74
CA ASN A 300 19.29 3.20 -2.43
C ASN A 300 20.64 3.91 -2.49
N HIS A 301 20.60 5.17 -2.89
CA HIS A 301 21.78 6.03 -2.96
C HIS A 301 21.44 7.45 -2.55
N ARG A 302 22.28 8.05 -1.72
CA ARG A 302 22.19 9.44 -1.28
C ARG A 302 23.18 10.29 -2.07
N PHE A 303 22.70 11.03 -3.07
CA PHE A 303 23.53 11.92 -3.87
C PHE A 303 23.99 13.17 -3.10
N SER A 304 23.13 13.67 -2.22
CA SER A 304 23.40 14.86 -1.41
C SER A 304 22.66 14.81 -0.06
N LYS A 305 22.79 15.85 0.76
CA LYS A 305 21.97 16.02 1.96
C LYS A 305 20.49 16.20 1.63
N LYS A 306 20.16 16.62 0.39
CA LYS A 306 18.80 16.91 -0.08
C LYS A 306 18.21 15.82 -0.98
N ASP A 307 19.05 15.00 -1.64
CA ASP A 307 18.63 14.09 -2.69
C ASP A 307 18.95 12.64 -2.36
N ARG A 308 17.94 11.78 -2.46
CA ARG A 308 18.07 10.34 -2.29
C ARG A 308 17.22 9.61 -3.32
N LEU A 309 17.80 8.61 -3.96
CA LEU A 309 17.16 7.73 -4.93
C LEU A 309 16.98 6.35 -4.33
N PHE A 310 15.82 5.74 -4.62
CA PHE A 310 15.52 4.34 -4.34
C PHE A 310 15.08 3.66 -5.63
N VAL A 311 15.55 2.45 -5.83
CA VAL A 311 15.06 1.56 -6.89
C VAL A 311 14.63 0.28 -6.20
N SER A 312 13.37 -0.11 -6.39
CA SER A 312 12.79 -1.31 -5.79
C SER A 312 12.21 -2.18 -6.89
N SER A 313 12.34 -3.49 -6.75
CA SER A 313 11.73 -4.47 -7.64
C SER A 313 11.26 -5.70 -6.89
N TYR A 314 10.16 -6.27 -7.37
CA TYR A 314 9.63 -7.55 -6.94
C TYR A 314 9.24 -8.36 -8.18
N PHE A 315 9.56 -9.64 -8.14
CA PHE A 315 9.11 -10.63 -9.12
C PHE A 315 8.69 -11.89 -8.38
N GLY A 316 7.45 -12.33 -8.56
CA GLY A 316 6.94 -13.57 -7.99
C GLY A 316 6.16 -14.34 -9.06
N ARG A 317 6.34 -15.66 -9.09
CA ARG A 317 5.66 -16.54 -10.03
C ARG A 317 5.31 -17.86 -9.40
N ASP A 318 4.09 -18.28 -9.62
CA ASP A 318 3.55 -19.62 -9.36
C ASP A 318 3.52 -20.42 -10.64
N VAL A 319 3.72 -21.72 -10.52
CA VAL A 319 3.54 -22.68 -11.60
C VAL A 319 2.85 -23.92 -11.04
N PHE A 320 1.66 -24.18 -11.53
CA PHE A 320 0.93 -25.41 -11.27
C PHE A 320 0.91 -26.24 -12.56
N ASP A 321 1.56 -27.39 -12.53
CA ASP A 321 1.59 -28.33 -13.64
C ASP A 321 0.81 -29.59 -13.26
N PHE A 322 -0.09 -30.01 -14.11
CA PHE A 322 -0.82 -31.25 -14.00
C PHE A 322 -0.63 -32.08 -15.26
N ALA A 323 -0.22 -33.33 -15.10
CA ALA A 323 -0.05 -34.26 -16.20
C ALA A 323 -0.83 -35.55 -15.93
N ASN A 324 -1.48 -36.07 -16.95
CA ASN A 324 -2.07 -37.39 -16.95
C ASN A 324 -1.58 -38.17 -18.16
N SER A 325 -0.49 -38.94 -18.00
CA SER A 325 0.15 -39.66 -19.05
C SER A 325 -0.76 -40.72 -19.72
N LYS A 326 -1.69 -41.34 -18.96
CA LYS A 326 -2.63 -42.34 -19.48
C LYS A 326 -3.68 -41.75 -20.42
N ARG A 327 -3.98 -40.43 -20.30
CA ARG A 327 -4.95 -39.70 -21.11
C ARG A 327 -4.29 -38.75 -22.12
N SER A 328 -2.97 -38.75 -22.22
CA SER A 328 -2.21 -37.79 -23.04
C SER A 328 -2.65 -36.34 -22.80
N PHE A 329 -2.98 -36.02 -21.52
CA PHE A 329 -3.47 -34.73 -21.11
C PHE A 329 -2.45 -34.05 -20.19
N SER A 330 -2.17 -32.77 -20.45
CA SER A 330 -1.39 -31.94 -19.56
C SER A 330 -1.96 -30.54 -19.49
N THR A 331 -1.82 -29.92 -18.33
CA THR A 331 -2.17 -28.51 -18.13
C THR A 331 -1.08 -27.81 -17.33
N SER A 332 -0.83 -26.55 -17.66
CA SER A 332 0.09 -25.68 -16.93
C SER A 332 -0.58 -24.35 -16.67
N VAL A 333 -0.56 -23.94 -15.42
CA VAL A 333 -1.19 -22.71 -14.95
C VAL A 333 -0.14 -21.84 -14.26
N PRO A 334 0.62 -21.03 -15.01
CA PRO A 334 1.52 -20.04 -14.45
C PRO A 334 0.79 -18.70 -14.19
N TRP A 335 1.02 -18.09 -13.02
CA TRP A 335 0.59 -16.74 -12.71
C TRP A 335 1.63 -16.01 -11.86
N GLY A 336 1.52 -14.68 -11.77
CA GLY A 336 2.43 -13.92 -10.92
C GLY A 336 2.40 -12.42 -11.17
N ASN A 337 3.16 -11.71 -10.32
CA ASN A 337 3.35 -10.27 -10.39
C ASN A 337 4.83 -9.92 -10.65
N ALA A 338 5.04 -8.87 -11.44
CA ALA A 338 6.30 -8.16 -11.51
C ALA A 338 6.04 -6.69 -11.20
N THR A 339 6.73 -6.13 -10.21
CA THR A 339 6.60 -4.71 -9.87
C THR A 339 7.96 -4.04 -9.83
N GLY A 340 8.00 -2.77 -10.18
CA GLY A 340 9.19 -1.95 -10.07
C GLY A 340 8.84 -0.53 -9.69
N SER A 341 9.68 0.11 -8.88
CA SER A 341 9.55 1.54 -8.59
C SER A 341 10.91 2.23 -8.57
N ILE A 342 10.95 3.44 -9.11
CA ILE A 342 12.06 4.37 -9.02
C ILE A 342 11.55 5.59 -8.28
N ARG A 343 12.11 5.87 -7.11
CA ARG A 343 11.66 6.93 -6.22
C ARG A 343 12.78 7.91 -5.94
N TRP A 344 12.52 9.18 -6.17
CA TRP A 344 13.41 10.28 -5.83
C TRP A 344 12.80 11.12 -4.72
N ASN A 345 13.53 11.20 -3.58
CA ASN A 345 13.20 12.09 -2.48
C ASN A 345 14.05 13.35 -2.61
N HIS A 346 13.41 14.53 -2.51
CA HIS A 346 14.10 15.81 -2.55
C HIS A 346 13.62 16.74 -1.43
N VAL A 347 14.57 17.39 -0.74
CA VAL A 347 14.34 18.41 0.29
C VAL A 347 14.57 19.78 -0.33
N PHE A 348 13.49 20.48 -0.73
CA PHE A 348 13.58 21.84 -1.26
C PHE A 348 14.07 22.83 -0.22
N GLY A 349 13.63 22.67 1.02
CA GLY A 349 13.99 23.51 2.15
C GLY A 349 13.54 22.91 3.48
N PRO A 350 13.76 23.63 4.60
CA PRO A 350 13.46 23.09 5.93
C PRO A 350 12.02 22.64 6.13
N ARG A 351 11.07 23.20 5.35
CA ARG A 351 9.63 22.99 5.49
C ARG A 351 9.00 22.25 4.32
N LEU A 352 9.72 21.98 3.24
CA LEU A 352 9.16 21.39 2.03
C LEU A 352 9.98 20.19 1.58
N PHE A 353 9.34 19.02 1.59
CA PHE A 353 9.85 17.74 1.12
C PHE A 353 9.01 17.24 -0.05
N SER A 354 9.64 16.61 -1.02
CA SER A 354 8.94 15.92 -2.10
C SER A 354 9.38 14.48 -2.26
N ASN A 355 8.45 13.70 -2.80
CA ASN A 355 8.65 12.31 -3.19
C ASN A 355 8.05 12.09 -4.57
N THR A 356 8.89 11.84 -5.57
CA THR A 356 8.45 11.52 -6.93
C THR A 356 8.77 10.07 -7.22
N THR A 357 7.76 9.29 -7.61
CA THR A 357 7.89 7.84 -7.86
C THR A 357 7.35 7.50 -9.24
N ILE A 358 8.14 6.78 -10.02
CA ILE A 358 7.69 6.07 -11.23
C ILE A 358 7.45 4.63 -10.83
N VAL A 359 6.30 4.07 -11.20
CA VAL A 359 5.94 2.69 -10.89
C VAL A 359 5.58 1.93 -12.16
N VAL A 360 5.94 0.64 -12.18
CA VAL A 360 5.55 -0.31 -13.22
C VAL A 360 5.03 -1.56 -12.53
N ASN A 361 3.84 -2.03 -12.95
CA ASN A 361 3.24 -3.27 -12.47
C ASN A 361 2.87 -4.13 -13.67
N ASP A 362 3.05 -5.44 -13.57
CA ASP A 362 2.67 -6.42 -14.59
C ASP A 362 2.16 -7.69 -13.88
N TYR A 363 0.85 -7.85 -13.79
CA TYR A 363 0.21 -9.09 -13.35
C TYR A 363 -0.20 -9.91 -14.55
N ARG A 364 0.13 -11.19 -14.53
CA ARG A 364 -0.23 -12.14 -15.59
C ARG A 364 -0.75 -13.43 -15.01
N PHE A 365 -1.77 -13.94 -15.66
CA PHE A 365 -2.31 -15.28 -15.51
C PHE A 365 -2.32 -15.95 -16.87
N GLN A 366 -1.97 -17.22 -16.89
CA GLN A 366 -2.06 -18.05 -18.09
C GLN A 366 -2.54 -19.45 -17.71
N PHE A 367 -3.42 -19.99 -18.51
CA PHE A 367 -3.84 -21.38 -18.47
C PHE A 367 -3.50 -22.01 -19.83
N ASN A 368 -2.74 -23.11 -19.82
CA ASN A 368 -2.43 -23.88 -21.01
C ASN A 368 -2.92 -25.31 -20.77
N ALA A 369 -3.61 -25.88 -21.75
CA ALA A 369 -4.01 -27.28 -21.74
C ALA A 369 -3.65 -27.91 -23.08
N THR A 370 -3.10 -29.12 -23.02
CA THR A 370 -2.75 -29.92 -24.17
C THR A 370 -3.38 -31.29 -24.02
N GLN A 371 -4.10 -31.74 -25.05
CA GLN A 371 -4.61 -33.07 -25.15
C GLN A 371 -4.30 -33.61 -26.55
N GLU A 372 -3.40 -34.58 -26.63
CA GLU A 372 -2.89 -35.12 -27.91
C GLU A 372 -2.33 -33.99 -28.79
N ARG A 373 -3.04 -33.66 -29.89
CA ARG A 373 -2.68 -32.62 -30.85
C ARG A 373 -3.43 -31.31 -30.66
N PHE A 374 -4.29 -31.24 -29.63
CA PHE A 374 -5.10 -30.07 -29.35
C PHE A 374 -4.49 -29.27 -28.23
N ASN A 375 -4.23 -28.00 -28.49
CA ASN A 375 -3.69 -27.05 -27.49
C ASN A 375 -4.65 -25.89 -27.29
N ILE A 376 -4.86 -25.54 -26.03
CA ILE A 376 -5.64 -24.36 -25.60
C ILE A 376 -4.76 -23.47 -24.75
N SER A 377 -4.78 -22.18 -24.98
CA SER A 377 -4.15 -21.19 -24.13
C SER A 377 -5.13 -20.04 -23.84
N LEU A 378 -5.33 -19.77 -22.56
CA LEU A 378 -6.07 -18.62 -22.06
C LEU A 378 -5.08 -17.69 -21.34
N ARG A 379 -5.12 -16.39 -21.65
CA ARG A 379 -4.24 -15.39 -21.03
C ARG A 379 -5.06 -14.22 -20.53
N SER A 380 -4.78 -13.80 -19.30
CA SER A 380 -5.31 -12.55 -18.76
C SER A 380 -4.22 -11.78 -18.01
N GLY A 381 -4.45 -10.49 -17.78
CA GLY A 381 -3.49 -9.68 -17.05
C GLY A 381 -3.81 -8.20 -17.05
N ILE A 382 -3.01 -7.48 -16.27
CA ILE A 382 -3.05 -6.02 -16.19
C ILE A 382 -1.63 -5.50 -16.09
N ARG A 383 -1.31 -4.46 -16.87
CA ARG A 383 -0.04 -3.77 -16.82
C ARG A 383 -0.27 -2.29 -16.63
N ASP A 384 0.43 -1.70 -15.66
CA ASP A 384 0.39 -0.28 -15.34
C ASP A 384 1.76 0.35 -15.48
N VAL A 385 1.75 1.59 -15.94
CA VAL A 385 2.90 2.49 -15.86
C VAL A 385 2.39 3.81 -15.31
N GLY A 386 2.93 4.24 -14.18
CA GLY A 386 2.47 5.43 -13.49
C GLY A 386 3.59 6.32 -12.98
N ILE A 387 3.27 7.59 -12.83
CA ILE A 387 4.09 8.57 -12.13
C ILE A 387 3.25 9.23 -11.05
N LYS A 388 3.83 9.38 -9.88
CA LYS A 388 3.25 10.01 -8.70
C LYS A 388 4.25 11.00 -8.14
N SER A 389 3.79 12.20 -7.77
CA SER A 389 4.62 13.19 -7.09
C SER A 389 3.85 13.76 -5.91
N ASP A 390 4.40 13.57 -4.72
CA ASP A 390 3.85 13.99 -3.43
C ASP A 390 4.73 15.08 -2.84
N PHE A 391 4.10 16.06 -2.18
CA PHE A 391 4.76 17.15 -1.46
C PHE A 391 4.26 17.19 -0.02
N ASP A 392 5.17 17.13 0.94
CA ASP A 392 4.90 17.37 2.37
C ASP A 392 5.38 18.79 2.70
N PHE A 393 4.45 19.67 3.12
CA PHE A 393 4.72 21.05 3.51
C PHE A 393 4.35 21.29 4.97
N TYR A 394 5.28 21.83 5.74
CA TYR A 394 5.16 22.09 7.17
C TYR A 394 5.19 23.62 7.42
N PRO A 395 4.08 24.36 7.21
CA PRO A 395 4.06 25.82 7.36
C PRO A 395 4.35 26.25 8.80
N ASN A 396 3.87 25.49 9.77
CA ASN A 396 4.08 25.70 11.20
C ASN A 396 3.85 24.40 11.99
N ALA A 397 3.96 24.45 13.33
CA ALA A 397 3.81 23.27 14.18
C ALA A 397 2.37 22.69 14.24
N LYS A 398 1.35 23.45 13.78
CA LYS A 398 -0.05 23.02 13.83
C LYS A 398 -0.54 22.39 12.53
N HIS A 399 0.08 22.66 11.42
CA HIS A 399 -0.34 22.22 10.08
C HIS A 399 0.72 21.38 9.42
N ARG A 400 0.30 20.25 8.88
CA ARG A 400 1.09 19.44 7.96
C ARG A 400 0.26 19.21 6.70
N ILE A 401 0.61 19.94 5.67
CA ILE A 401 -0.07 19.90 4.38
C ILE A 401 0.60 18.84 3.50
N LYS A 402 -0.21 17.99 2.91
CA LYS A 402 0.23 17.02 1.91
C LYS A 402 -0.59 17.21 0.64
N THR A 403 0.08 17.35 -0.48
CA THR A 403 -0.55 17.46 -1.81
C THR A 403 0.21 16.61 -2.81
N GLY A 404 -0.45 16.23 -3.89
CA GLY A 404 0.22 15.45 -4.92
C GLY A 404 -0.64 15.19 -6.13
N VAL A 405 0.04 14.67 -7.15
CA VAL A 405 -0.54 14.30 -8.44
C VAL A 405 -0.16 12.87 -8.79
N LEU A 406 -1.06 12.17 -9.47
CA LEU A 406 -0.86 10.82 -9.97
C LEU A 406 -1.38 10.74 -11.39
N VAL A 407 -0.62 10.08 -12.28
CA VAL A 407 -1.06 9.71 -13.63
C VAL A 407 -0.64 8.27 -13.87
N THR A 408 -1.59 7.39 -14.23
CA THR A 408 -1.32 5.98 -14.51
C THR A 408 -1.98 5.57 -15.82
N HIS A 409 -1.20 4.98 -16.71
CA HIS A 409 -1.68 4.32 -17.91
C HIS A 409 -1.84 2.83 -17.63
N HIS A 410 -3.05 2.32 -17.90
CA HIS A 410 -3.43 0.92 -17.71
C HIS A 410 -3.60 0.22 -19.06
N ARG A 411 -3.13 -1.03 -19.12
CA ARG A 411 -3.39 -1.96 -20.21
C ARG A 411 -3.95 -3.26 -19.63
N PHE A 412 -5.17 -3.57 -19.99
CA PHE A 412 -5.87 -4.78 -19.57
C PHE A 412 -5.86 -5.80 -20.70
N LEU A 413 -5.61 -7.05 -20.36
CA LEU A 413 -5.72 -8.20 -21.22
C LEU A 413 -6.80 -9.13 -20.66
N PRO A 414 -8.09 -8.89 -20.95
CA PRO A 414 -9.16 -9.73 -20.44
C PRO A 414 -9.28 -10.98 -21.29
N ASN A 415 -9.05 -12.15 -20.70
CA ASN A 415 -9.26 -13.49 -21.25
C ASN A 415 -9.05 -13.62 -22.78
N VAL A 416 -7.80 -13.62 -23.19
CA VAL A 416 -7.45 -13.90 -24.58
C VAL A 416 -7.29 -15.40 -24.78
N PHE A 417 -8.25 -15.99 -25.46
CA PHE A 417 -8.26 -17.40 -25.83
C PHE A 417 -7.51 -17.63 -27.14
N SER A 418 -6.69 -18.65 -27.21
CA SER A 418 -6.09 -19.16 -28.45
C SER A 418 -6.06 -20.68 -28.41
N GLY A 419 -6.21 -21.32 -29.57
CA GLY A 419 -6.14 -22.76 -29.68
C GLY A 419 -5.39 -23.18 -30.95
N SER A 420 -4.91 -24.42 -30.97
CA SER A 420 -4.37 -25.03 -32.17
C SER A 420 -4.70 -26.52 -32.19
N GLN A 421 -4.92 -27.04 -33.39
CA GLN A 421 -5.02 -28.45 -33.63
C GLN A 421 -4.08 -28.76 -34.79
N ASP A 422 -3.10 -29.62 -34.56
CA ASP A 422 -2.00 -29.83 -35.47
C ASP A 422 -1.32 -28.51 -35.91
N SER A 423 -1.31 -28.23 -37.23
CA SER A 423 -0.77 -26.98 -37.81
C SER A 423 -1.80 -25.83 -37.88
N VAL A 424 -3.07 -26.09 -37.61
CA VAL A 424 -4.14 -25.08 -37.67
C VAL A 424 -4.19 -24.30 -36.38
N GLN A 425 -4.04 -22.98 -36.47
CA GLN A 425 -4.12 -22.08 -35.33
C GLN A 425 -5.45 -21.34 -35.32
N PHE A 426 -6.16 -21.42 -34.19
CA PHE A 426 -7.36 -20.63 -33.89
C PHE A 426 -6.96 -19.45 -33.03
N LYS A 427 -6.93 -18.26 -33.61
CA LYS A 427 -6.72 -17.01 -32.87
C LYS A 427 -8.03 -16.22 -32.85
N PRO A 428 -8.36 -15.57 -31.72
CA PRO A 428 -9.55 -14.74 -31.69
C PRO A 428 -9.43 -13.61 -32.71
N ASN A 429 -10.48 -13.39 -33.48
CA ASN A 429 -10.59 -12.23 -34.34
C ASN A 429 -10.83 -10.99 -33.48
N GLY A 430 -9.84 -10.10 -33.39
CA GLY A 430 -9.97 -8.80 -32.72
C GLY A 430 -8.95 -8.55 -31.62
N GLN A 431 -8.72 -7.29 -31.35
CA GLN A 431 -7.89 -6.83 -30.22
C GLN A 431 -8.72 -6.86 -28.94
N ASN A 432 -8.45 -7.80 -28.05
CA ASN A 432 -9.14 -7.89 -26.76
C ASN A 432 -8.56 -6.94 -25.70
N GLU A 433 -7.47 -6.25 -26.00
CA GLU A 433 -6.82 -5.33 -25.07
C GLU A 433 -7.67 -4.08 -24.85
N LYS A 434 -7.75 -3.67 -23.57
CA LYS A 434 -8.39 -2.42 -23.19
C LYS A 434 -7.36 -1.49 -22.56
N TYR A 435 -7.49 -0.22 -22.84
CA TYR A 435 -6.58 0.80 -22.36
C TYR A 435 -7.34 1.84 -21.57
N ALA A 436 -6.71 2.35 -20.51
CA ALA A 436 -7.26 3.45 -19.74
C ALA A 436 -6.17 4.37 -19.21
N LEU A 437 -6.57 5.61 -18.92
CA LEU A 437 -5.74 6.61 -18.27
C LEU A 437 -6.43 7.07 -16.99
N GLU A 438 -5.78 6.83 -15.85
CA GLU A 438 -6.21 7.34 -14.56
C GLU A 438 -5.38 8.55 -14.17
N LYS A 439 -6.05 9.61 -13.69
CA LYS A 439 -5.42 10.83 -13.17
C LYS A 439 -6.02 11.14 -11.82
N ALA A 440 -5.20 11.66 -10.92
CA ALA A 440 -5.70 12.18 -9.66
C ALA A 440 -4.84 13.34 -9.16
N ILE A 441 -5.48 14.24 -8.44
CA ILE A 441 -4.85 15.31 -7.66
C ILE A 441 -5.49 15.30 -6.28
N TYR A 442 -4.69 15.51 -5.25
CA TYR A 442 -5.20 15.54 -3.89
C TYR A 442 -4.54 16.64 -3.06
N PHE A 443 -5.26 17.06 -2.04
CA PHE A 443 -4.82 17.96 -0.99
C PHE A 443 -5.29 17.42 0.35
N GLN A 444 -4.44 17.51 1.37
CA GLN A 444 -4.74 17.10 2.73
C GLN A 444 -4.03 18.01 3.72
N ASP A 445 -4.70 18.36 4.82
CA ASP A 445 -4.11 19.05 5.96
C ASP A 445 -4.34 18.24 7.24
N ASP A 446 -3.26 17.87 7.91
CA ASP A 446 -3.28 17.38 9.29
C ASP A 446 -3.17 18.57 10.23
N TRP A 447 -4.32 19.06 10.72
CA TRP A 447 -4.44 20.27 11.51
C TRP A 447 -4.62 19.99 13.00
N GLN A 448 -3.64 20.37 13.81
CA GLN A 448 -3.73 20.39 15.28
C GLN A 448 -4.37 21.69 15.72
N ALA A 449 -5.71 21.74 15.73
CA ALA A 449 -6.47 22.95 16.06
C ALA A 449 -6.22 23.41 17.50
N THR A 450 -6.26 22.46 18.46
CA THR A 450 -5.88 22.67 19.86
C THR A 450 -5.07 21.48 20.37
N GLU A 451 -4.56 21.50 21.58
CA GLU A 451 -3.88 20.34 22.18
C GLU A 451 -4.77 19.09 22.23
N LYS A 452 -6.08 19.27 22.39
CA LYS A 452 -7.07 18.19 22.49
C LYS A 452 -7.73 17.85 21.17
N LEU A 453 -7.81 18.78 20.20
CA LEU A 453 -8.58 18.63 18.97
C LEU A 453 -7.67 18.62 17.75
N GLN A 454 -7.75 17.57 16.98
CA GLN A 454 -7.03 17.40 15.72
C GLN A 454 -7.99 17.00 14.60
N PHE A 455 -7.80 17.58 13.44
CA PHE A 455 -8.50 17.23 12.22
C PHE A 455 -7.52 16.71 11.17
N ASN A 456 -8.00 15.82 10.32
CA ASN A 456 -7.41 15.49 9.04
C ASN A 456 -8.44 15.81 7.97
N LEU A 457 -8.17 16.83 7.18
CA LEU A 457 -9.05 17.36 6.14
C LEU A 457 -8.44 17.03 4.78
N GLY A 458 -9.13 16.24 3.98
CA GLY A 458 -8.64 15.83 2.68
C GLY A 458 -9.68 15.95 1.58
N ILE A 459 -9.20 16.25 0.38
CA ILE A 459 -9.97 16.16 -0.85
C ILE A 459 -9.10 15.54 -1.94
N ARG A 460 -9.68 14.62 -2.68
CA ARG A 460 -9.09 14.03 -3.88
C ARG A 460 -10.05 14.22 -5.04
N TRP A 461 -9.55 14.63 -6.16
CA TRP A 461 -10.24 14.52 -7.43
C TRP A 461 -9.58 13.42 -8.24
N SER A 462 -10.39 12.54 -8.82
CA SER A 462 -9.90 11.47 -9.69
C SER A 462 -10.68 11.43 -10.99
N GLN A 463 -10.01 11.05 -12.06
CA GLN A 463 -10.56 10.87 -13.40
C GLN A 463 -10.04 9.57 -13.99
N PHE A 464 -10.94 8.77 -14.54
CA PHE A 464 -10.62 7.55 -15.27
C PHE A 464 -11.19 7.64 -16.69
N THR A 465 -10.35 7.46 -17.68
CA THR A 465 -10.71 7.58 -19.09
C THR A 465 -10.44 6.27 -19.81
N GLN A 466 -11.49 5.60 -20.28
CA GLN A 466 -11.34 4.49 -21.21
C GLN A 466 -10.82 5.02 -22.55
N LEU A 467 -9.78 4.38 -23.07
CA LEU A 467 -9.16 4.70 -24.36
C LEU A 467 -9.48 3.61 -25.40
N GLY A 468 -9.53 3.98 -26.67
CA GLY A 468 -9.59 3.04 -27.78
C GLY A 468 -8.29 2.22 -27.96
N PRO A 469 -8.35 1.13 -28.75
CA PRO A 469 -9.41 0.82 -29.70
C PRO A 469 -10.69 0.27 -29.03
N PHE A 470 -11.83 0.73 -29.51
CA PHE A 470 -13.14 0.29 -29.04
C PHE A 470 -14.19 0.52 -30.14
N THR A 471 -15.11 -0.43 -30.32
CA THR A 471 -16.27 -0.26 -31.20
C THR A 471 -17.53 -0.26 -30.35
N LYS A 472 -18.25 0.86 -30.38
CA LYS A 472 -19.57 0.99 -29.78
C LYS A 472 -20.62 0.59 -30.81
N TYR A 473 -21.46 -0.37 -30.48
CA TYR A 473 -22.60 -0.76 -31.30
C TYR A 473 -23.87 -0.13 -30.75
N THR A 474 -24.71 0.39 -31.63
CA THR A 474 -26.09 0.75 -31.33
C THR A 474 -26.97 -0.41 -31.78
N THR A 475 -27.87 -0.86 -30.92
CA THR A 475 -28.78 -1.97 -31.21
C THR A 475 -30.21 -1.46 -31.23
N ASP A 476 -31.07 -2.10 -32.04
CA ASP A 476 -32.52 -1.94 -32.00
C ASP A 476 -33.14 -2.60 -30.77
N VAL A 477 -34.45 -2.54 -30.65
CA VAL A 477 -35.23 -3.17 -29.53
C VAL A 477 -35.12 -4.70 -29.50
N ASN A 478 -34.76 -5.32 -30.63
CA ASN A 478 -34.59 -6.77 -30.78
C ASN A 478 -33.13 -7.21 -30.59
N GLY A 479 -32.19 -6.27 -30.29
CA GLY A 479 -30.78 -6.55 -30.09
C GLY A 479 -29.95 -6.59 -31.38
N ASN A 480 -30.52 -6.28 -32.56
CA ASN A 480 -29.79 -6.26 -33.82
C ASN A 480 -28.92 -4.99 -33.91
N ARG A 481 -27.72 -5.13 -34.45
CA ARG A 481 -26.79 -4.00 -34.64
C ARG A 481 -27.26 -3.13 -35.80
N ILE A 482 -27.58 -1.88 -35.52
CA ILE A 482 -28.05 -0.91 -36.52
C ILE A 482 -26.99 0.12 -36.88
N ASP A 483 -26.03 0.41 -35.96
CA ASP A 483 -24.93 1.35 -36.21
C ASP A 483 -23.72 1.00 -35.36
N SER A 484 -22.55 1.53 -35.75
CA SER A 484 -21.31 1.37 -34.97
C SER A 484 -20.40 2.59 -35.05
N ILE A 485 -19.83 2.97 -33.91
CA ILE A 485 -18.83 4.03 -33.80
C ILE A 485 -17.51 3.37 -33.41
N ARG A 486 -16.49 3.48 -34.28
CA ARG A 486 -15.14 2.94 -34.03
C ARG A 486 -14.23 4.02 -33.49
N TYR A 487 -13.71 3.79 -32.28
CA TYR A 487 -12.70 4.64 -31.65
C TYR A 487 -11.31 4.08 -31.95
N GLN A 488 -10.44 4.91 -32.50
CA GLN A 488 -9.04 4.57 -32.78
C GLN A 488 -8.24 4.42 -31.48
N LYS A 489 -7.06 3.79 -31.56
CA LYS A 489 -6.12 3.66 -30.43
C LYS A 489 -5.83 5.04 -29.79
N ASN A 490 -5.80 5.07 -28.46
CA ASN A 490 -5.58 6.28 -27.63
C ASN A 490 -6.67 7.38 -27.78
N ARG A 491 -7.75 7.16 -28.51
CA ARG A 491 -8.90 8.09 -28.53
C ARG A 491 -9.79 7.83 -27.33
N ARG A 492 -10.26 8.92 -26.72
CA ARG A 492 -11.20 8.86 -25.57
C ARG A 492 -12.52 8.23 -26.01
N VAL A 493 -12.95 7.22 -25.28
CA VAL A 493 -14.26 6.55 -25.43
C VAL A 493 -15.25 7.15 -24.43
N ILE A 494 -14.94 7.05 -23.14
CA ILE A 494 -15.72 7.62 -22.03
C ILE A 494 -14.78 8.05 -20.91
N SER A 495 -15.22 9.00 -20.10
CA SER A 495 -14.48 9.47 -18.95
C SER A 495 -15.40 9.58 -17.75
N TYR A 496 -14.97 9.02 -16.63
CA TYR A 496 -15.59 9.13 -15.32
C TYR A 496 -14.70 10.01 -14.43
N GLN A 497 -15.32 10.82 -13.59
CA GLN A 497 -14.58 11.67 -12.65
C GLN A 497 -15.38 11.88 -11.37
N GLY A 498 -14.70 12.19 -10.28
CA GLY A 498 -15.38 12.49 -9.04
C GLY A 498 -14.48 13.10 -7.99
N PHE A 499 -15.14 13.76 -7.04
CA PHE A 499 -14.48 14.25 -5.82
C PHE A 499 -14.65 13.24 -4.71
N GLU A 500 -13.58 13.05 -3.95
CA GLU A 500 -13.48 12.13 -2.83
C GLU A 500 -13.13 12.93 -1.56
N PRO A 501 -14.13 13.61 -0.92
CA PRO A 501 -13.92 14.29 0.34
C PRO A 501 -13.62 13.30 1.46
N ARG A 502 -12.74 13.67 2.37
CA ARG A 502 -12.29 12.87 3.52
C ARG A 502 -12.08 13.76 4.72
N LEU A 503 -12.75 13.43 5.79
CA LEU A 503 -12.66 14.15 7.05
C LEU A 503 -12.43 13.14 8.17
N SER A 504 -11.44 13.40 9.01
CA SER A 504 -11.28 12.70 10.27
C SER A 504 -11.08 13.71 11.40
N ALA A 505 -11.62 13.41 12.56
CA ALA A 505 -11.48 14.24 13.75
C ALA A 505 -11.12 13.35 14.95
N ARG A 506 -10.28 13.87 15.82
CA ARG A 506 -9.96 13.29 17.13
C ARG A 506 -10.11 14.33 18.21
N TYR A 507 -10.81 13.96 19.27
CA TYR A 507 -10.90 14.75 20.51
C TYR A 507 -10.32 13.95 21.68
N LEU A 508 -9.34 14.53 22.39
CA LEU A 508 -8.75 13.96 23.60
C LEU A 508 -9.52 14.44 24.82
N PHE A 509 -10.19 13.52 25.51
CA PHE A 509 -10.73 13.80 26.85
C PHE A 509 -9.61 13.86 27.88
N SER A 510 -8.66 12.92 27.79
CA SER A 510 -7.43 12.86 28.57
C SER A 510 -6.30 12.22 27.74
N ASP A 511 -5.09 12.14 28.29
CA ASP A 511 -3.95 11.48 27.62
C ASP A 511 -4.18 9.98 27.36
N GLN A 512 -5.13 9.38 28.06
CA GLN A 512 -5.47 7.96 27.96
C GLN A 512 -6.84 7.68 27.34
N PHE A 513 -7.62 8.73 26.97
CA PHE A 513 -8.97 8.57 26.46
C PHE A 513 -9.28 9.54 25.33
N SER A 514 -9.75 9.04 24.19
CA SER A 514 -10.13 9.84 23.03
C SER A 514 -11.39 9.33 22.33
N PHE A 515 -12.06 10.26 21.67
CA PHE A 515 -13.08 10.01 20.66
C PHE A 515 -12.49 10.29 19.28
N LYS A 516 -12.80 9.43 18.32
CA LYS A 516 -12.42 9.63 16.92
C LYS A 516 -13.62 9.40 16.03
N SER A 517 -13.69 10.18 14.97
CA SER A 517 -14.70 10.00 13.92
C SER A 517 -14.08 10.23 12.54
N SER A 518 -14.62 9.59 11.51
CA SER A 518 -14.24 9.88 10.14
C SER A 518 -15.39 9.66 9.17
N ILE A 519 -15.37 10.39 8.07
CA ILE A 519 -16.22 10.15 6.91
C ILE A 519 -15.35 10.26 5.65
N SER A 520 -15.54 9.35 4.72
CA SER A 520 -14.81 9.34 3.44
C SER A 520 -15.68 8.84 2.32
N ARG A 521 -15.50 9.45 1.15
CA ARG A 521 -15.98 8.95 -0.13
C ARG A 521 -14.83 8.37 -0.93
N ASN A 522 -15.03 7.19 -1.52
CA ASN A 522 -14.01 6.51 -2.32
C ASN A 522 -14.62 6.04 -3.64
N ILE A 523 -13.82 6.06 -4.70
CA ILE A 523 -14.21 5.63 -6.04
C ILE A 523 -13.23 4.55 -6.51
N GLN A 524 -13.77 3.48 -7.11
CA GLN A 524 -12.99 2.39 -7.68
C GLN A 524 -13.30 2.24 -9.16
N TYR A 525 -12.25 2.24 -9.99
CA TYR A 525 -12.34 2.16 -11.46
C TYR A 525 -11.89 0.82 -12.02
N ILE A 526 -11.17 0.01 -11.24
CA ILE A 526 -10.62 -1.28 -11.63
C ILE A 526 -11.20 -2.33 -10.69
N HIS A 527 -11.88 -3.32 -11.26
CA HIS A 527 -12.70 -4.31 -10.56
C HIS A 527 -12.17 -5.70 -10.80
N LEU A 528 -12.29 -6.57 -9.80
CA LEU A 528 -12.06 -8.00 -9.93
C LEU A 528 -13.43 -8.69 -10.04
N VAL A 529 -13.68 -9.35 -11.13
CA VAL A 529 -14.89 -10.15 -11.31
C VAL A 529 -14.55 -11.58 -10.91
N SER A 530 -15.18 -12.05 -9.83
CA SER A 530 -14.96 -13.37 -9.24
C SER A 530 -16.28 -14.10 -9.06
N ASN A 531 -16.29 -15.41 -9.27
CA ASN A 531 -17.45 -16.29 -8.98
C ASN A 531 -17.38 -16.88 -7.58
N ALA A 532 -16.25 -16.79 -6.92
CA ALA A 532 -16.03 -17.31 -5.57
C ALA A 532 -15.89 -16.16 -4.57
N GLY A 533 -16.28 -16.35 -3.33
CA GLY A 533 -16.04 -15.38 -2.26
C GLY A 533 -14.55 -15.17 -1.93
N SER A 534 -13.64 -15.86 -2.60
CA SER A 534 -12.19 -15.80 -2.48
C SER A 534 -11.53 -15.38 -3.79
N THR A 535 -10.39 -14.71 -3.72
CA THR A 535 -9.60 -14.36 -4.91
C THR A 535 -8.86 -15.57 -5.46
N LEU A 536 -9.09 -15.86 -6.74
CA LEU A 536 -8.39 -16.90 -7.48
C LEU A 536 -7.53 -16.27 -8.59
N PRO A 537 -6.45 -16.92 -9.03
CA PRO A 537 -5.65 -16.44 -10.17
C PRO A 537 -6.46 -16.32 -11.46
N THR A 538 -7.52 -17.11 -11.59
CA THR A 538 -8.46 -17.13 -12.71
C THR A 538 -9.40 -15.93 -12.75
N ASP A 539 -9.54 -15.19 -11.66
CA ASP A 539 -10.40 -14.02 -11.56
C ASP A 539 -9.94 -12.90 -12.50
N LEU A 540 -10.89 -12.19 -13.06
CA LEU A 540 -10.65 -11.27 -14.14
C LEU A 540 -10.63 -9.81 -13.67
N TRP A 541 -9.51 -9.13 -13.87
CA TRP A 541 -9.41 -7.68 -13.68
C TRP A 541 -10.00 -6.93 -14.88
N VAL A 542 -11.04 -6.15 -14.63
CA VAL A 542 -11.74 -5.36 -15.65
C VAL A 542 -11.76 -3.88 -15.28
N PRO A 543 -11.57 -2.97 -16.26
CA PRO A 543 -11.72 -1.53 -16.03
C PRO A 543 -13.17 -1.11 -16.08
N SER A 544 -13.47 0.03 -15.49
CA SER A 544 -14.67 0.79 -15.84
C SER A 544 -14.64 1.15 -17.34
N THR A 545 -15.79 0.93 -18.00
CA THR A 545 -15.92 1.08 -19.44
C THR A 545 -17.24 1.79 -19.75
N TYR A 546 -17.56 1.95 -21.02
CA TYR A 546 -18.87 2.44 -21.44
C TYR A 546 -20.03 1.65 -20.82
N PHE A 547 -19.85 0.34 -20.58
CA PHE A 547 -20.85 -0.54 -20.01
C PHE A 547 -20.74 -0.74 -18.49
N VAL A 548 -19.57 -0.56 -17.92
CA VAL A 548 -19.27 -0.81 -16.51
C VAL A 548 -18.94 0.52 -15.84
N LYS A 549 -19.84 0.98 -14.97
CA LYS A 549 -19.65 2.22 -14.22
C LYS A 549 -18.67 2.01 -13.05
N PRO A 550 -17.98 3.07 -12.58
CA PRO A 550 -17.18 3.00 -11.37
C PRO A 550 -18.03 2.65 -10.15
N GLN A 551 -17.46 1.85 -9.25
CA GLN A 551 -18.04 1.62 -7.93
C GLN A 551 -17.75 2.82 -7.02
N VAL A 552 -18.67 3.14 -6.12
CA VAL A 552 -18.55 4.24 -5.16
C VAL A 552 -18.87 3.73 -3.77
N SER A 553 -18.13 4.18 -2.76
CA SER A 553 -18.47 3.92 -1.36
C SER A 553 -18.43 5.19 -0.52
N TRP A 554 -19.35 5.26 0.45
CA TRP A 554 -19.29 6.16 1.58
C TRP A 554 -19.02 5.32 2.84
N LEU A 555 -18.02 5.71 3.60
CA LEU A 555 -17.67 5.07 4.87
C LEU A 555 -17.65 6.12 5.97
N ALA A 556 -18.55 5.96 6.96
CA ALA A 556 -18.55 6.72 8.19
C ALA A 556 -18.08 5.82 9.34
N THR A 557 -17.24 6.35 10.23
CA THR A 557 -16.76 5.63 11.42
C THR A 557 -16.77 6.54 12.63
N MET A 558 -17.03 5.99 13.81
CA MET A 558 -16.83 6.63 15.09
C MET A 558 -16.35 5.62 16.12
N GLY A 559 -15.58 6.06 17.10
CA GLY A 559 -15.08 5.16 18.13
C GLY A 559 -14.54 5.86 19.37
N LEU A 560 -14.57 5.12 20.46
CA LEU A 560 -13.95 5.47 21.74
C LEU A 560 -12.71 4.62 21.92
N PHE A 561 -11.62 5.27 22.33
CA PHE A 561 -10.30 4.65 22.47
C PHE A 561 -9.75 4.97 23.84
N ARG A 562 -9.45 3.96 24.64
CA ARG A 562 -8.95 4.13 26.00
C ARG A 562 -7.81 3.19 26.29
N ASN A 563 -6.76 3.72 26.93
CA ASN A 563 -5.64 2.97 27.43
C ASN A 563 -5.72 2.90 28.96
N PHE A 564 -5.25 1.80 29.55
CA PHE A 564 -5.23 1.55 30.99
C PHE A 564 -3.83 1.12 31.43
N ALA A 565 -3.54 1.18 32.74
CA ALA A 565 -2.31 0.73 33.37
C ALA A 565 -1.06 1.27 32.63
N ASP A 566 -0.93 2.60 32.54
CA ASP A 566 0.18 3.28 31.86
C ASP A 566 0.40 2.80 30.41
N ASN A 567 -0.72 2.65 29.68
CA ASN A 567 -0.77 2.17 28.31
C ASN A 567 -0.35 0.70 28.12
N GLN A 568 -0.43 -0.13 29.15
CA GLN A 568 -0.20 -1.57 29.03
C GLN A 568 -1.38 -2.27 28.33
N TYR A 569 -2.60 -1.79 28.53
CA TYR A 569 -3.80 -2.30 27.90
C TYR A 569 -4.43 -1.23 27.02
N GLU A 570 -4.71 -1.58 25.78
CA GLU A 570 -5.38 -0.75 24.79
C GLU A 570 -6.78 -1.30 24.53
N THR A 571 -7.80 -0.46 24.63
CA THR A 571 -9.17 -0.83 24.30
C THR A 571 -9.76 0.14 23.30
N SER A 572 -10.62 -0.36 22.42
CA SER A 572 -11.41 0.48 21.52
C SER A 572 -12.77 -0.14 21.25
N ILE A 573 -13.76 0.71 21.07
CA ILE A 573 -15.07 0.37 20.52
C ILE A 573 -15.25 1.22 19.29
N GLU A 574 -15.38 0.58 18.13
CA GLU A 574 -15.54 1.26 16.86
C GLU A 574 -16.85 0.84 16.19
N LEU A 575 -17.65 1.83 15.79
CA LEU A 575 -18.83 1.65 14.96
C LEU A 575 -18.53 2.16 13.56
N TYR A 576 -19.06 1.48 12.54
CA TYR A 576 -18.95 1.94 11.17
C TYR A 576 -20.24 1.69 10.40
N TYR A 577 -20.49 2.57 9.44
CA TYR A 577 -21.51 2.42 8.42
C TYR A 577 -20.89 2.59 7.05
N LYS A 578 -21.16 1.67 6.14
CA LYS A 578 -20.61 1.67 4.78
C LYS A 578 -21.73 1.46 3.77
N ASP A 579 -21.89 2.41 2.87
CA ASP A 579 -22.75 2.33 1.70
C ASP A 579 -21.90 2.09 0.46
N MET A 580 -22.18 1.06 -0.30
CA MET A 580 -21.47 0.68 -1.51
C MET A 580 -22.43 0.61 -2.68
N GLN A 581 -22.16 1.41 -3.70
CA GLN A 581 -23.00 1.57 -4.87
C GLN A 581 -22.31 1.04 -6.13
N GLN A 582 -23.14 0.59 -7.10
CA GLN A 582 -22.69 0.09 -8.40
C GLN A 582 -21.72 -1.10 -8.28
N GLN A 583 -22.02 -2.02 -7.33
CA GLN A 583 -21.25 -3.24 -7.17
C GLN A 583 -21.37 -4.11 -8.43
N ILE A 584 -20.30 -4.85 -8.74
CA ILE A 584 -20.17 -5.65 -9.96
C ILE A 584 -20.11 -7.10 -9.57
N GLU A 585 -20.92 -7.90 -10.25
CA GLU A 585 -20.93 -9.36 -10.16
C GLU A 585 -21.26 -9.98 -11.54
N TYR A 586 -21.02 -11.25 -11.69
CA TYR A 586 -21.47 -11.97 -12.88
C TYR A 586 -23.01 -12.05 -12.90
N ARG A 587 -23.58 -11.95 -14.09
CA ARG A 587 -25.02 -12.17 -14.27
C ARG A 587 -25.38 -13.58 -13.80
N GLU A 588 -26.49 -13.71 -13.08
CA GLU A 588 -27.00 -15.00 -12.62
C GLU A 588 -27.10 -16.01 -13.80
N GLY A 589 -26.63 -17.23 -13.57
CA GLY A 589 -26.56 -18.26 -14.62
C GLY A 589 -25.40 -18.12 -15.61
N TYR A 590 -24.57 -17.07 -15.52
CA TYR A 590 -23.34 -16.95 -16.32
C TYR A 590 -22.23 -17.78 -15.67
N THR A 591 -21.81 -18.84 -16.35
CA THR A 591 -20.56 -19.54 -16.04
C THR A 591 -19.50 -19.04 -17.01
N PRO A 592 -18.39 -18.42 -16.55
CA PRO A 592 -17.29 -18.13 -17.46
C PRO A 592 -16.88 -19.48 -18.08
N SER A 593 -17.07 -19.61 -19.36
CA SER A 593 -16.51 -20.77 -20.09
C SER A 593 -14.98 -20.69 -19.93
N LEU A 594 -14.42 -21.67 -19.23
CA LEU A 594 -12.99 -21.94 -19.21
C LEU A 594 -12.48 -22.17 -20.63
#